data_1703cadd1a5a376e43e4f28964f5075e
#
_entry.id   1703cadd1a5a376e43e4f28964f5075e
#
_cell.length_a   1.000
_cell.length_b   1.000
_cell.length_c   1.000
_cell.angle_alpha   90.00
_cell.angle_beta   90.00
_cell.angle_gamma   90.00
#
_symmetry.space_group_name_H-M   'P 1'
#
loop_
_entity.id
_entity.type
_entity.pdbx_description
1 polymer ?
#
loop_
_entity_poly.entity_id
_entity_poly.type
_entity_poly.pdbx_seq_one_letter_code
_entity_poly.pdbx_strand_id
1 'polypeptide(L)'
;MKEFIYSEMMVHIPLCTNKNPQNVLIVSENADAMVKEIQKHTDIECKVIASNLDALRDEADKSYDVVITEMDADSVAFAHINRVLKDDGLLVTTHPSLDEVEANKSMMQILGNYFKILMPYNLGNGQTALLGSKEYHPTADIILQRSDMLDNLSYYNCDIHIASFAMGNYIRKEYLGIIKN
;
A
#
# COMPACT_ATOMS: atom_id res chain seq x y z
N MET A 1 3.22 15.08 -15.31
CA MET A 1 2.28 14.27 -14.47
C MET A 1 2.14 14.99 -13.14
N LYS A 2 0.97 14.94 -12.52
CA LYS A 2 0.76 15.60 -11.20
C LYS A 2 1.27 14.66 -10.11
N GLU A 3 2.49 14.88 -9.63
CA GLU A 3 3.18 14.01 -8.65
C GLU A 3 2.38 13.82 -7.34
N PHE A 4 1.62 14.84 -6.95
CA PHE A 4 0.79 14.76 -5.75
C PHE A 4 -0.26 13.62 -5.80
N ILE A 5 -0.78 13.26 -6.98
CA ILE A 5 -1.74 12.16 -7.10
C ILE A 5 -1.12 10.86 -6.59
N TYR A 6 0.10 10.56 -7.03
CA TYR A 6 0.82 9.36 -6.64
C TYR A 6 1.08 9.33 -5.13
N SER A 7 1.69 10.38 -4.59
CA SER A 7 2.05 10.42 -3.16
C SER A 7 0.81 10.39 -2.24
N GLU A 8 -0.25 11.12 -2.59
CA GLU A 8 -1.50 11.09 -1.81
C GLU A 8 -2.12 9.69 -1.81
N MET A 9 -2.19 9.01 -2.96
CA MET A 9 -2.81 7.70 -3.06
C MET A 9 -1.97 6.58 -2.42
N MET A 10 -0.64 6.63 -2.52
CA MET A 10 0.24 5.66 -1.87
C MET A 10 0.20 5.76 -0.34
N VAL A 11 0.01 6.97 0.19
CA VAL A 11 0.05 7.23 1.63
C VAL A 11 -1.32 7.14 2.29
N HIS A 12 -2.31 7.87 1.77
CA HIS A 12 -3.58 8.00 2.50
C HIS A 12 -4.46 6.74 2.41
N ILE A 13 -4.36 5.95 1.34
CA ILE A 13 -5.08 4.67 1.24
C ILE A 13 -4.75 3.76 2.44
N PRO A 14 -3.50 3.34 2.69
CA PRO A 14 -3.21 2.45 3.81
C PRO A 14 -3.41 3.14 5.18
N LEU A 15 -3.09 4.43 5.32
CA LEU A 15 -3.22 5.12 6.60
C LEU A 15 -4.68 5.36 7.01
N CYS A 16 -5.59 5.54 6.05
CA CYS A 16 -7.02 5.64 6.34
C CYS A 16 -7.71 4.27 6.43
N THR A 17 -7.03 3.18 6.08
CA THR A 17 -7.52 1.80 6.24
C THR A 17 -7.10 1.20 7.57
N ASN A 18 -5.86 1.41 8.03
CA ASN A 18 -5.37 0.88 9.30
C ASN A 18 -6.10 1.56 10.47
N LYS A 19 -6.52 0.78 11.44
CA LYS A 19 -7.29 1.27 12.60
C LYS A 19 -6.53 2.31 13.42
N ASN A 20 -5.25 2.09 13.67
CA ASN A 20 -4.43 2.98 14.50
C ASN A 20 -2.95 2.98 14.03
N PRO A 21 -2.65 3.55 12.86
CA PRO A 21 -1.28 3.58 12.36
C PRO A 21 -0.43 4.54 13.19
N GLN A 22 0.71 4.07 13.68
CA GLN A 22 1.68 4.85 14.44
C GLN A 22 3.06 4.83 13.80
N ASN A 23 3.45 3.71 13.18
CA ASN A 23 4.77 3.52 12.60
C ASN A 23 4.67 3.13 11.12
N VAL A 24 5.25 3.94 10.27
CA VAL A 24 5.27 3.74 8.82
C VAL A 24 6.71 3.56 8.34
N LEU A 25 6.95 2.54 7.54
CA LEU A 25 8.20 2.34 6.83
C LEU A 25 7.99 2.64 5.34
N ILE A 26 8.84 3.51 4.79
CA ILE A 26 8.94 3.72 3.34
C ILE A 26 10.24 3.08 2.85
N VAL A 27 10.15 2.20 1.86
CA VAL A 27 11.28 1.57 1.17
C VAL A 27 11.35 2.16 -0.23
N SER A 28 12.11 3.23 -0.39
CA SER A 28 12.18 3.99 -1.64
C SER A 28 13.43 4.86 -1.70
N GLU A 29 13.95 5.08 -2.91
CA GLU A 29 15.05 6.02 -3.18
C GLU A 29 14.58 7.48 -3.28
N ASN A 30 13.27 7.72 -3.40
CA ASN A 30 12.70 9.07 -3.58
C ASN A 30 11.39 9.24 -2.79
N ALA A 31 11.50 9.29 -1.46
CA ALA A 31 10.37 9.29 -0.54
C ALA A 31 9.82 10.67 -0.15
N ASP A 32 10.49 11.78 -0.53
CA ASP A 32 10.20 13.12 0.01
C ASP A 32 8.73 13.53 -0.11
N ALA A 33 8.10 13.23 -1.25
CA ALA A 33 6.70 13.55 -1.48
C ALA A 33 5.77 12.74 -0.56
N MET A 34 6.05 11.44 -0.39
CA MET A 34 5.28 10.56 0.51
C MET A 34 5.47 10.94 1.98
N VAL A 35 6.69 11.30 2.39
CA VAL A 35 6.96 11.80 3.76
C VAL A 35 6.13 13.04 4.07
N LYS A 36 6.02 14.00 3.15
CA LYS A 36 5.16 15.18 3.31
C LYS A 36 3.68 14.82 3.48
N GLU A 37 3.20 13.81 2.78
CA GLU A 37 1.81 13.34 2.94
C GLU A 37 1.61 12.65 4.30
N ILE A 38 2.58 11.85 4.78
CA ILE A 38 2.51 11.24 6.11
C ILE A 38 2.45 12.30 7.21
N GLN A 39 3.20 13.41 7.07
CA GLN A 39 3.23 14.51 8.02
C GLN A 39 1.89 15.24 8.19
N LYS A 40 0.93 15.04 7.29
CA LYS A 40 -0.44 15.55 7.45
C LYS A 40 -1.27 14.75 8.46
N HIS A 41 -0.82 13.55 8.81
CA HIS A 41 -1.42 12.75 9.87
C HIS A 41 -0.78 13.08 11.22
N THR A 42 -1.58 13.08 12.27
CA THR A 42 -1.09 13.25 13.63
C THR A 42 -0.54 11.95 14.20
N ASP A 43 0.50 12.07 15.05
CA ASP A 43 1.06 10.96 15.85
C ASP A 43 1.57 9.75 15.02
N ILE A 44 2.05 10.00 13.80
CA ILE A 44 2.66 8.95 12.96
C ILE A 44 4.17 9.21 12.83
N GLU A 45 4.95 8.21 13.21
CA GLU A 45 6.39 8.16 12.95
C GLU A 45 6.65 7.51 11.59
N CYS A 46 7.51 8.14 10.78
CA CYS A 46 7.90 7.65 9.48
C CYS A 46 9.41 7.41 9.43
N LYS A 47 9.79 6.21 9.02
CA LYS A 47 11.17 5.86 8.69
C LYS A 47 11.29 5.61 7.20
N VAL A 48 12.35 6.14 6.60
CA VAL A 48 12.70 5.87 5.19
C VAL A 48 13.97 5.06 5.15
N ILE A 49 13.98 4.01 4.36
CA ILE A 49 15.17 3.19 4.10
C ILE A 49 15.41 3.06 2.59
N ALA A 50 16.64 2.75 2.23
CA ALA A 50 17.02 2.48 0.85
C ALA A 50 16.27 1.29 0.26
N SER A 51 16.04 1.33 -1.05
CA SER A 51 15.28 0.31 -1.78
C SER A 51 16.12 -0.95 -2.05
N ASN A 52 16.62 -1.59 -0.99
CA ASN A 52 17.41 -2.81 -1.08
C ASN A 52 17.14 -3.77 0.08
N LEU A 53 17.50 -5.03 -0.13
CA LEU A 53 17.21 -6.11 0.81
C LEU A 53 17.98 -5.98 2.12
N ASP A 54 19.21 -5.46 2.10
CA ASP A 54 20.04 -5.36 3.30
C ASP A 54 19.46 -4.33 4.28
N ALA A 55 19.04 -3.17 3.77
CA ALA A 55 18.35 -2.17 4.60
C ALA A 55 17.07 -2.73 5.23
N LEU A 56 16.31 -3.55 4.48
CA LEU A 56 15.09 -4.17 4.99
C LEU A 56 15.38 -5.28 6.03
N ARG A 57 16.48 -6.00 5.89
CA ARG A 57 16.92 -7.02 6.87
C ARG A 57 17.26 -6.44 8.23
N ASP A 58 17.80 -5.23 8.27
CA ASP A 58 18.20 -4.54 9.49
C ASP A 58 17.01 -4.05 10.32
N GLU A 59 15.80 -4.04 9.73
CA GLU A 59 14.59 -3.60 10.43
C GLU A 59 14.08 -4.67 11.42
N ALA A 60 13.56 -4.20 12.57
CA ALA A 60 13.06 -5.07 13.63
C ALA A 60 11.72 -5.72 13.25
N ASP A 61 11.47 -6.91 13.80
CA ASP A 61 10.24 -7.66 13.61
C ASP A 61 9.03 -6.90 14.17
N LYS A 62 7.88 -6.98 13.48
CA LYS A 62 6.58 -6.47 13.95
C LYS A 62 6.63 -5.01 14.44
N SER A 63 7.40 -4.18 13.76
CA SER A 63 7.62 -2.79 14.16
C SER A 63 6.72 -1.79 13.45
N TYR A 64 6.18 -2.16 12.27
CA TYR A 64 5.46 -1.22 11.41
C TYR A 64 3.99 -1.59 11.23
N ASP A 65 3.14 -0.56 11.29
CA ASP A 65 1.71 -0.67 10.99
C ASP A 65 1.47 -0.66 9.47
N VAL A 66 2.29 0.10 8.75
CA VAL A 66 2.22 0.24 7.29
C VAL A 66 3.62 0.21 6.71
N VAL A 67 3.80 -0.56 5.63
CA VAL A 67 4.97 -0.50 4.76
C VAL A 67 4.54 -0.01 3.39
N ILE A 68 5.21 1.01 2.88
CA ILE A 68 5.05 1.52 1.50
C ILE A 68 6.35 1.24 0.77
N THR A 69 6.31 0.51 -0.33
CA THR A 69 7.53 0.18 -1.07
C THR A 69 7.41 0.40 -2.57
N GLU A 70 8.47 0.94 -3.13
CA GLU A 70 8.71 1.04 -4.57
C GLU A 70 9.82 0.08 -5.03
N MET A 71 10.25 -0.80 -4.14
CA MET A 71 11.28 -1.80 -4.45
C MET A 71 10.73 -2.85 -5.42
N ASP A 72 11.52 -3.21 -6.42
CA ASP A 72 11.29 -4.41 -7.23
C ASP A 72 11.57 -5.65 -6.37
N ALA A 73 10.55 -6.08 -5.64
CA ALA A 73 10.66 -7.03 -4.56
C ALA A 73 10.44 -8.46 -5.05
N ASP A 74 11.39 -9.33 -4.72
CA ASP A 74 11.27 -10.78 -4.88
C ASP A 74 10.60 -11.45 -3.66
N SER A 75 10.50 -12.76 -3.69
CA SER A 75 9.90 -13.54 -2.61
C SER A 75 10.62 -13.37 -1.26
N VAL A 76 11.94 -13.14 -1.28
CA VAL A 76 12.74 -12.94 -0.06
C VAL A 76 12.44 -11.56 0.54
N ALA A 77 12.37 -10.53 -0.29
CA ALA A 77 11.99 -9.19 0.14
C ALA A 77 10.56 -9.16 0.72
N PHE A 78 9.61 -9.83 0.08
CA PHE A 78 8.24 -9.93 0.61
C PHE A 78 8.16 -10.69 1.95
N ALA A 79 8.99 -11.70 2.16
CA ALA A 79 9.09 -12.37 3.45
C ALA A 79 9.60 -11.42 4.55
N HIS A 80 10.59 -10.57 4.25
CA HIS A 80 11.07 -9.56 5.18
C HIS A 80 10.04 -8.44 5.42
N ILE A 81 9.33 -7.98 4.39
CA ILE A 81 8.21 -7.03 4.55
C ILE A 81 7.15 -7.62 5.49
N ASN A 82 6.76 -8.88 5.30
CA ASN A 82 5.83 -9.54 6.20
C ASN A 82 6.35 -9.63 7.64
N ARG A 83 7.65 -9.89 7.82
CA ARG A 83 8.30 -9.98 9.14
C ARG A 83 8.26 -8.66 9.90
N VAL A 84 8.57 -7.55 9.24
CA VAL A 84 8.62 -6.22 9.87
C VAL A 84 7.24 -5.63 10.13
N LEU A 85 6.21 -6.07 9.40
CA LEU A 85 4.83 -5.68 9.62
C LEU A 85 4.26 -6.32 10.90
N LYS A 86 3.49 -5.54 11.65
CA LYS A 86 2.68 -6.04 12.77
C LYS A 86 1.63 -7.05 12.29
N ASP A 87 0.96 -7.72 13.22
CA ASP A 87 -0.01 -8.78 12.92
C ASP A 87 -1.27 -8.28 12.20
N ASP A 88 -1.55 -6.99 12.26
CA ASP A 88 -2.63 -6.28 11.57
C ASP A 88 -2.11 -5.27 10.53
N GLY A 89 -0.85 -5.39 10.14
CA GLY A 89 -0.17 -4.46 9.25
C GLY A 89 -0.63 -4.50 7.79
N LEU A 90 -0.38 -3.40 7.09
CA LEU A 90 -0.68 -3.23 5.66
C LEU A 90 0.59 -2.97 4.85
N LEU A 91 0.60 -3.51 3.64
CA LEU A 91 1.57 -3.24 2.60
C LEU A 91 0.91 -2.44 1.47
N VAL A 92 1.58 -1.41 0.99
CA VAL A 92 1.32 -0.84 -0.34
C VAL A 92 2.59 -0.96 -1.17
N THR A 93 2.47 -1.49 -2.37
CA THR A 93 3.60 -1.71 -3.26
C THR A 93 3.25 -1.37 -4.72
N THR A 94 4.24 -0.94 -5.46
CA THR A 94 4.17 -0.93 -6.92
C THR A 94 4.13 -2.38 -7.43
N HIS A 95 3.60 -2.57 -8.62
CA HIS A 95 3.52 -3.86 -9.28
C HIS A 95 3.54 -3.69 -10.82
N PRO A 96 3.80 -4.75 -11.59
CA PRO A 96 3.67 -4.71 -13.03
C PRO A 96 2.26 -4.28 -13.47
N SER A 97 2.11 -3.74 -14.68
CA SER A 97 0.77 -3.43 -15.21
C SER A 97 -0.17 -4.63 -15.08
N LEU A 98 -1.45 -4.39 -14.78
CA LEU A 98 -2.44 -5.46 -14.71
C LEU A 98 -2.60 -6.24 -16.04
N ASP A 99 -2.11 -5.67 -17.16
CA ASP A 99 -2.05 -6.35 -18.45
C ASP A 99 -0.86 -7.34 -18.55
N GLU A 100 0.12 -7.23 -17.66
CA GLU A 100 1.22 -8.18 -17.49
C GLU A 100 0.82 -9.33 -16.56
N VAL A 101 -0.14 -10.12 -17.02
CA VAL A 101 -0.91 -11.07 -16.22
C VAL A 101 -0.05 -12.06 -15.46
N GLU A 102 0.91 -12.71 -16.13
CA GLU A 102 1.73 -13.76 -15.51
C GLU A 102 2.66 -13.20 -14.42
N ALA A 103 3.27 -12.04 -14.66
CA ALA A 103 4.12 -11.37 -13.67
C ALA A 103 3.30 -10.96 -12.43
N ASN A 104 2.12 -10.38 -12.64
CA ASN A 104 1.22 -10.02 -11.56
C ASN A 104 0.69 -11.22 -10.77
N LYS A 105 0.26 -12.28 -11.45
CA LYS A 105 -0.22 -13.51 -10.78
C LYS A 105 0.87 -14.11 -9.92
N SER A 106 2.10 -14.18 -10.43
CA SER A 106 3.25 -14.69 -9.69
C SER A 106 3.50 -13.88 -8.41
N MET A 107 3.55 -12.56 -8.52
CA MET A 107 3.73 -11.65 -7.39
C MET A 107 2.59 -11.77 -6.37
N MET A 108 1.35 -11.71 -6.84
CA MET A 108 0.17 -11.77 -5.97
C MET A 108 0.03 -13.13 -5.28
N GLN A 109 0.43 -14.24 -5.91
CA GLN A 109 0.45 -15.57 -5.28
C GLN A 109 1.43 -15.62 -4.10
N ILE A 110 2.61 -15.01 -4.25
CA ILE A 110 3.58 -14.90 -3.16
C ILE A 110 2.98 -14.08 -2.00
N LEU A 111 2.46 -12.89 -2.30
CA LEU A 111 1.84 -12.00 -1.31
C LEU A 111 0.61 -12.63 -0.64
N GLY A 112 -0.15 -13.42 -1.39
CA GLY A 112 -1.31 -14.14 -0.88
C GLY A 112 -1.01 -15.16 0.23
N ASN A 113 0.26 -15.53 0.44
CA ASN A 113 0.67 -16.36 1.58
C ASN A 113 0.74 -15.55 2.89
N TYR A 114 0.87 -14.22 2.80
CA TYR A 114 1.07 -13.35 3.95
C TYR A 114 -0.14 -12.48 4.29
N PHE A 115 -0.96 -12.16 3.28
CA PHE A 115 -2.07 -11.21 3.42
C PHE A 115 -3.42 -11.88 3.20
N LYS A 116 -4.38 -11.60 4.09
CA LYS A 116 -5.77 -12.07 3.97
C LYS A 116 -6.50 -11.32 2.85
N ILE A 117 -6.18 -10.04 2.69
CA ILE A 117 -6.76 -9.15 1.68
C ILE A 117 -5.64 -8.71 0.76
N LEU A 118 -5.85 -8.80 -0.54
CA LEU A 118 -4.88 -8.44 -1.55
C LEU A 118 -5.62 -7.87 -2.77
N MET A 119 -5.57 -6.54 -2.91
CA MET A 119 -6.38 -5.82 -3.88
C MET A 119 -5.57 -4.78 -4.64
N PRO A 120 -5.58 -4.79 -5.99
CA PRO A 120 -5.10 -3.65 -6.76
C PRO A 120 -6.04 -2.46 -6.61
N TYR A 121 -5.50 -1.25 -6.72
CA TYR A 121 -6.28 -0.03 -6.75
C TYR A 121 -5.71 1.01 -7.70
N ASN A 122 -6.57 1.82 -8.28
CA ASN A 122 -6.21 2.86 -9.24
C ASN A 122 -5.59 4.06 -8.52
N LEU A 123 -4.44 4.52 -9.00
CA LEU A 123 -3.78 5.73 -8.49
C LEU A 123 -4.36 7.02 -9.09
N GLY A 124 -5.21 6.94 -10.11
CA GLY A 124 -5.80 8.12 -10.76
C GLY A 124 -4.90 8.79 -11.80
N ASN A 125 -3.71 8.25 -12.03
CA ASN A 125 -2.74 8.73 -13.02
C ASN A 125 -2.53 7.75 -14.18
N GLY A 126 -3.37 6.73 -14.28
CA GLY A 126 -3.26 5.64 -15.26
C GLY A 126 -2.47 4.44 -14.77
N GLN A 127 -1.93 4.51 -13.57
CA GLN A 127 -1.23 3.41 -12.90
C GLN A 127 -2.10 2.80 -11.80
N THR A 128 -1.70 1.63 -11.35
CA THR A 128 -2.28 0.94 -10.20
C THR A 128 -1.19 0.64 -9.18
N ALA A 129 -1.58 0.53 -7.92
CA ALA A 129 -0.78 -0.02 -6.84
C ALA A 129 -1.49 -1.24 -6.25
N LEU A 130 -0.78 -2.03 -5.47
CA LEU A 130 -1.30 -3.22 -4.81
C LEU A 130 -1.31 -3.01 -3.30
N LEU A 131 -2.47 -3.20 -2.68
CA LEU A 131 -2.62 -3.20 -1.23
C LEU A 131 -2.73 -4.62 -0.73
N GLY A 132 -1.86 -4.98 0.21
CA GLY A 132 -1.96 -6.19 1.02
C GLY A 132 -2.31 -5.84 2.46
N SER A 133 -3.32 -6.49 3.02
CA SER A 133 -3.70 -6.29 4.43
C SER A 133 -3.80 -7.62 5.16
N LYS A 134 -3.28 -7.64 6.39
CA LYS A 134 -3.40 -8.80 7.27
C LYS A 134 -4.76 -8.85 7.98
N GLU A 135 -5.43 -7.70 8.11
CA GLU A 135 -6.69 -7.62 8.85
C GLU A 135 -7.73 -6.69 8.21
N TYR A 136 -7.41 -5.43 7.94
CA TYR A 136 -8.39 -4.41 7.56
C TYR A 136 -8.71 -4.44 6.07
N HIS A 137 -10.01 -4.38 5.75
CA HIS A 137 -10.48 -4.27 4.37
C HIS A 137 -10.51 -2.79 3.93
N PRO A 138 -9.88 -2.41 2.79
CA PRO A 138 -9.69 -1.01 2.44
C PRO A 138 -10.99 -0.23 2.21
N THR A 139 -12.07 -0.87 1.82
CA THR A 139 -13.35 -0.19 1.59
C THR A 139 -14.36 -0.38 2.71
N ALA A 140 -14.26 -1.48 3.49
CA ALA A 140 -15.17 -1.75 4.59
C ALA A 140 -14.68 -1.14 5.92
N ASP A 141 -13.36 -1.07 6.13
CA ASP A 141 -12.75 -0.59 7.36
C ASP A 141 -12.15 0.81 7.24
N ILE A 142 -12.48 1.56 6.19
CA ILE A 142 -12.01 2.94 6.02
C ILE A 142 -12.41 3.79 7.23
N ILE A 143 -11.44 4.53 7.76
CA ILE A 143 -11.66 5.48 8.87
C ILE A 143 -12.05 6.84 8.26
N LEU A 144 -13.33 7.03 7.99
CA LEU A 144 -13.87 8.25 7.36
C LEU A 144 -13.47 9.52 8.10
N GLN A 145 -13.55 9.50 9.43
CA GLN A 145 -13.15 10.67 10.24
C GLN A 145 -11.69 11.06 9.99
N ARG A 146 -10.78 10.10 9.84
CA ARG A 146 -9.37 10.41 9.54
C ARG A 146 -9.23 11.02 8.16
N SER A 147 -9.89 10.45 7.16
CA SER A 147 -9.91 10.99 5.80
C SER A 147 -10.45 12.43 5.75
N ASP A 148 -11.54 12.69 6.47
CA ASP A 148 -12.20 14.00 6.47
C ASP A 148 -11.42 15.08 7.23
N MET A 149 -10.51 14.68 8.14
CA MET A 149 -9.67 15.61 8.90
C MET A 149 -8.36 15.99 8.18
N LEU A 150 -8.07 15.39 7.02
CA LEU A 150 -6.88 15.71 6.25
C LEU A 150 -7.09 17.00 5.46
N ASP A 151 -6.21 17.97 5.69
CA ASP A 151 -6.22 19.25 4.99
C ASP A 151 -5.21 19.30 3.83
N ASN A 152 -5.44 20.25 2.92
CA ASN A 152 -4.52 20.54 1.81
C ASN A 152 -4.24 19.35 0.88
N LEU A 153 -5.25 18.50 0.65
CA LEU A 153 -5.21 17.45 -0.35
C LEU A 153 -5.68 17.99 -1.70
N SER A 154 -5.10 17.48 -2.76
CA SER A 154 -5.41 17.90 -4.13
C SER A 154 -6.18 16.84 -4.93
N TYR A 155 -6.11 15.60 -4.52
CA TYR A 155 -6.74 14.48 -5.22
C TYR A 155 -7.48 13.52 -4.28
N TYR A 156 -6.83 13.05 -3.22
CA TYR A 156 -7.41 12.07 -2.31
C TYR A 156 -8.58 12.64 -1.50
N ASN A 157 -9.63 11.86 -1.37
CA ASN A 157 -10.74 12.00 -0.42
C ASN A 157 -11.39 10.64 -0.21
N CYS A 158 -12.38 10.54 0.69
CA CYS A 158 -13.04 9.27 1.01
C CYS A 158 -13.75 8.62 -0.20
N ASP A 159 -14.32 9.41 -1.11
CA ASP A 159 -14.99 8.89 -2.32
C ASP A 159 -13.97 8.30 -3.29
N ILE A 160 -12.86 9.00 -3.54
CA ILE A 160 -11.74 8.52 -4.35
C ILE A 160 -11.14 7.26 -3.73
N HIS A 161 -10.98 7.21 -2.41
CA HIS A 161 -10.49 6.03 -1.70
C HIS A 161 -11.29 4.78 -2.08
N ILE A 162 -12.60 4.82 -1.88
CA ILE A 162 -13.49 3.68 -2.17
C ILE A 162 -13.52 3.37 -3.66
N ALA A 163 -13.67 4.39 -4.51
CA ALA A 163 -13.76 4.23 -5.95
C ALA A 163 -12.48 3.67 -6.58
N SER A 164 -11.31 3.92 -5.97
CA SER A 164 -10.01 3.46 -6.49
C SER A 164 -9.91 1.94 -6.58
N PHE A 165 -10.64 1.19 -5.74
CA PHE A 165 -10.68 -0.28 -5.74
C PHE A 165 -11.65 -0.87 -6.78
N ALA A 166 -12.38 -0.04 -7.52
CA ALA A 166 -13.25 -0.51 -8.58
C ALA A 166 -12.44 -0.98 -9.80
N MET A 167 -12.57 -2.26 -10.13
CA MET A 167 -11.92 -2.89 -11.27
C MET A 167 -12.94 -3.37 -12.29
N GLY A 168 -12.60 -3.24 -13.58
CA GLY A 168 -13.41 -3.76 -14.67
C GLY A 168 -13.59 -5.28 -14.58
N ASN A 169 -14.69 -5.79 -15.12
CA ASN A 169 -15.00 -7.22 -15.07
C ASN A 169 -13.94 -8.10 -15.73
N TYR A 170 -13.20 -7.61 -16.74
CA TYR A 170 -12.12 -8.35 -17.37
C TYR A 170 -10.96 -8.61 -16.39
N ILE A 171 -10.58 -7.62 -15.58
CA ILE A 171 -9.57 -7.76 -14.51
C ILE A 171 -10.06 -8.75 -13.45
N ARG A 172 -11.31 -8.62 -13.00
CA ARG A 172 -11.89 -9.54 -12.01
C ARG A 172 -11.90 -11.00 -12.48
N LYS A 173 -12.18 -11.22 -13.77
CA LYS A 173 -12.17 -12.56 -14.36
C LYS A 173 -10.75 -13.10 -14.47
N GLU A 174 -9.81 -12.27 -14.94
CA GLU A 174 -8.43 -12.67 -15.16
C GLU A 174 -7.74 -13.05 -13.85
N TYR A 175 -7.99 -12.29 -12.78
CA TYR A 175 -7.38 -12.49 -11.46
C TYR A 175 -8.28 -13.24 -10.47
N LEU A 176 -9.25 -14.01 -10.98
CA LEU A 176 -10.16 -14.77 -10.13
C LEU A 176 -9.39 -15.78 -9.25
N GLY A 177 -9.62 -15.72 -7.93
CA GLY A 177 -8.92 -16.57 -6.96
C GLY A 177 -7.50 -16.08 -6.60
N ILE A 178 -7.02 -15.00 -7.23
CA ILE A 178 -5.73 -14.37 -6.93
C ILE A 178 -5.96 -13.08 -6.11
N ILE A 179 -6.83 -12.19 -6.59
CA ILE A 179 -7.31 -11.05 -5.78
C ILE A 179 -8.11 -11.61 -4.61
N LYS A 180 -7.81 -11.11 -3.41
CA LYS A 180 -8.46 -11.47 -2.15
C LYS A 180 -9.16 -10.25 -1.56
N ASN A 181 -10.45 -10.31 -1.44
CA ASN A 181 -11.32 -9.30 -0.86
C ASN A 181 -12.36 -9.88 0.11
#